data_c7d670dbedb640103726d04844a25732
#
_entry.id   c7d670dbedb640103726d04844a25732
#
_cell.length_a   1.000
_cell.length_b   1.000
_cell.length_c   1.000
_cell.angle_alpha   90.00
_cell.angle_beta   90.00
_cell.angle_gamma   90.00
#
_symmetry.space_group_name_H-M   'P 1'
#
loop_
_entity.id
_entity.type
_entity.pdbx_description
1 polymer ?
#
loop_
_entity_poly.entity_id
_entity_poly.type
_entity_poly.pdbx_seq_one_letter_code
_entity_poly.pdbx_strand_id
1 'polypeptide(L)'
;VDGDIQPNPYGDLAALFEDDALEEVMYNGGTQCVKVAHRNHGMCRTNIWIDDESGLQIAKNIASYTNVPLGDGPGLVPIFDGRLPDGSRVNGTIPPVSPDGPTLTIRKFKEDPLTMIDLVNFGTVNSRLAAMMWVWIEGLDSRPANFVIAGGTGSGKTTTLNCLGMYIPWSRRLLTVEDTAELQVYHDHWLRMETRRERPDGTPEVDMNDCLKSSLRMRPDRIIVGEVRGPECATLLTAMNTGHDGSFGSLHANTAQETVTRMINPPMSVPPIMLSGLDLIIIQARLHVNGKTARKITEVAEVAGMEGDKPRLNAIWKYNAATDQIEETGIPSKLRETICNAAGVTPDVFEKHVAQRQAIIEDLCQRGISDIQTVTSVVQNFYAQQH
;
A
#
# COMPACT_ATOMS: atom_id res chain seq x y z
N VAL A 1 -8.33 -11.82 -38.93
CA VAL A 1 -8.10 -10.60 -38.18
C VAL A 1 -6.70 -10.72 -37.62
N ASP A 2 -5.73 -10.16 -38.34
CA ASP A 2 -4.33 -10.10 -37.92
C ASP A 2 -4.28 -9.12 -36.75
N GLY A 3 -4.13 -9.65 -35.53
CA GLY A 3 -3.79 -8.86 -34.36
C GLY A 3 -2.33 -8.44 -34.52
N ASP A 4 -2.07 -7.15 -34.69
CA ASP A 4 -0.74 -6.58 -34.59
C ASP A 4 -0.16 -6.99 -33.25
N ILE A 5 0.77 -7.93 -33.26
CA ILE A 5 1.61 -8.24 -32.10
C ILE A 5 2.45 -6.97 -31.88
N GLN A 6 2.07 -6.15 -30.94
CA GLN A 6 2.86 -4.99 -30.54
C GLN A 6 4.25 -5.50 -30.14
N PRO A 7 5.33 -4.95 -30.72
CA PRO A 7 6.67 -5.40 -30.37
C PRO A 7 6.88 -5.24 -28.87
N ASN A 8 7.45 -6.27 -28.23
CA ASN A 8 7.76 -6.24 -26.81
C ASN A 8 8.58 -4.97 -26.48
N PRO A 9 8.07 -4.06 -25.63
CA PRO A 9 8.71 -2.77 -25.37
C PRO A 9 10.05 -2.90 -24.67
N TYR A 10 10.31 -4.04 -24.06
CA TYR A 10 11.46 -4.26 -23.18
C TYR A 10 12.74 -4.67 -23.93
N GLY A 11 12.68 -4.98 -25.25
CA GLY A 11 13.84 -5.41 -26.02
C GLY A 11 14.60 -6.56 -25.34
N ASP A 12 15.92 -6.40 -25.18
CA ASP A 12 16.78 -7.40 -24.53
C ASP A 12 16.50 -7.62 -23.03
N LEU A 13 15.69 -6.75 -22.41
CA LEU A 13 15.24 -6.93 -21.03
C LEU A 13 14.07 -7.90 -20.92
N ALA A 14 13.41 -8.27 -22.04
CA ALA A 14 12.18 -9.03 -22.04
C ALA A 14 12.22 -10.34 -21.24
N ALA A 15 13.32 -11.09 -21.38
CA ALA A 15 13.51 -12.37 -20.66
C ALA A 15 13.48 -12.22 -19.12
N LEU A 16 13.82 -11.03 -18.58
CA LEU A 16 13.77 -10.76 -17.15
C LEU A 16 12.34 -10.58 -16.64
N PHE A 17 11.40 -10.30 -17.53
CA PHE A 17 9.99 -10.14 -17.17
C PHE A 17 9.24 -11.46 -17.04
N GLU A 18 9.80 -12.54 -17.58
CA GLU A 18 9.24 -13.90 -17.47
C GLU A 18 9.56 -14.57 -16.12
N ASP A 19 10.55 -14.06 -15.37
CA ASP A 19 10.93 -14.60 -14.07
C ASP A 19 10.17 -13.90 -12.93
N ASP A 20 9.17 -14.55 -12.37
CA ASP A 20 8.33 -14.05 -11.26
C ASP A 20 9.09 -13.83 -9.94
N ALA A 21 10.30 -14.36 -9.82
CA ALA A 21 11.14 -14.13 -8.65
C ALA A 21 11.85 -12.77 -8.69
N LEU A 22 11.87 -12.08 -9.84
CA LEU A 22 12.44 -10.74 -9.98
C LEU A 22 11.38 -9.68 -9.62
N GLU A 23 11.76 -8.77 -8.73
CA GLU A 23 10.93 -7.65 -8.28
C GLU A 23 11.25 -6.35 -9.02
N GLU A 24 12.53 -6.12 -9.34
CA GLU A 24 12.98 -4.91 -10.05
C GLU A 24 14.05 -5.25 -11.09
N VAL A 25 14.04 -4.54 -12.20
CA VAL A 25 15.04 -4.59 -13.27
C VAL A 25 15.68 -3.22 -13.41
N MET A 26 17.02 -3.14 -13.36
CA MET A 26 17.77 -1.89 -13.38
C MET A 26 18.84 -1.91 -14.46
N TYR A 27 18.73 -1.00 -15.40
CA TYR A 27 19.74 -0.69 -16.41
C TYR A 27 20.35 0.68 -16.10
N ASN A 28 21.66 0.77 -15.96
CA ASN A 28 22.40 1.97 -15.55
C ASN A 28 23.47 2.39 -16.58
N GLY A 29 23.13 2.38 -17.86
CA GLY A 29 24.05 2.69 -18.96
C GLY A 29 24.89 1.50 -19.43
N GLY A 30 25.44 1.63 -20.63
CA GLY A 30 26.15 0.54 -21.34
C GLY A 30 27.46 0.07 -20.72
N THR A 31 27.96 0.77 -19.70
CA THR A 31 29.19 0.40 -18.99
C THR A 31 28.98 -0.66 -17.90
N GLN A 32 27.72 -1.00 -17.59
CA GLN A 32 27.36 -1.93 -16.51
C GLN A 32 26.40 -3.01 -17.03
N CYS A 33 26.52 -4.22 -16.47
CA CYS A 33 25.50 -5.23 -16.70
C CYS A 33 24.18 -4.82 -16.04
N VAL A 34 23.07 -5.27 -16.59
CA VAL A 34 21.75 -5.13 -15.98
C VAL A 34 21.76 -5.77 -14.59
N LYS A 35 21.18 -5.10 -13.61
CA LYS A 35 21.00 -5.60 -12.25
C LYS A 35 19.53 -5.86 -11.99
N VAL A 36 19.25 -6.78 -11.06
CA VAL A 36 17.88 -7.15 -10.68
C VAL A 36 17.77 -7.27 -9.17
N ALA A 37 16.61 -6.93 -8.64
CA ALA A 37 16.23 -7.30 -7.29
C ALA A 37 15.48 -8.62 -7.32
N HIS A 38 16.08 -9.66 -6.74
CA HIS A 38 15.47 -10.99 -6.65
C HIS A 38 14.88 -11.20 -5.26
N ARG A 39 13.64 -11.72 -5.19
CA ARG A 39 12.87 -11.90 -3.95
C ARG A 39 13.65 -12.62 -2.84
N ASN A 40 14.37 -13.69 -3.18
CA ASN A 40 15.05 -14.53 -2.21
C ASN A 40 16.54 -14.19 -2.05
N HIS A 41 17.15 -13.54 -3.06
CA HIS A 41 18.59 -13.31 -3.12
C HIS A 41 18.98 -11.83 -3.00
N GLY A 42 17.97 -10.92 -3.00
CA GLY A 42 18.23 -9.48 -2.97
C GLY A 42 18.82 -8.97 -4.30
N MET A 43 19.76 -8.04 -4.22
CA MET A 43 20.36 -7.43 -5.40
C MET A 43 21.31 -8.40 -6.10
N CYS A 44 21.02 -8.73 -7.36
CA CYS A 44 21.79 -9.64 -8.20
C CYS A 44 22.33 -8.95 -9.45
N ARG A 45 23.40 -9.50 -10.01
CA ARG A 45 23.96 -9.12 -11.31
C ARG A 45 23.51 -10.14 -12.34
N THR A 46 23.09 -9.67 -13.51
CA THR A 46 22.79 -10.54 -14.66
C THR A 46 24.02 -10.66 -15.57
N ASN A 47 23.92 -11.51 -16.58
CA ASN A 47 24.85 -11.61 -17.70
C ASN A 47 24.40 -10.75 -18.92
N ILE A 48 23.38 -9.90 -18.76
CA ILE A 48 22.84 -9.05 -19.82
C ILE A 48 23.61 -7.73 -19.84
N TRP A 49 24.12 -7.37 -21.02
CA TRP A 49 24.81 -6.13 -21.30
C TRP A 49 24.11 -5.45 -22.47
N ILE A 50 23.76 -4.19 -22.32
CA ILE A 50 23.05 -3.39 -23.30
C ILE A 50 23.87 -2.13 -23.54
N ASP A 51 24.24 -1.82 -24.77
CA ASP A 51 24.91 -0.57 -25.09
C ASP A 51 23.96 0.64 -24.97
N ASP A 52 24.54 1.85 -24.97
CA ASP A 52 23.78 3.06 -24.74
C ASP A 52 22.77 3.37 -25.86
N GLU A 53 23.06 2.98 -27.11
CA GLU A 53 22.17 3.18 -28.25
C GLU A 53 20.92 2.27 -28.12
N SER A 54 21.14 1.00 -27.85
CA SER A 54 20.07 0.02 -27.60
C SER A 54 19.27 0.39 -26.34
N GLY A 55 19.96 0.81 -25.26
CA GLY A 55 19.34 1.26 -24.02
C GLY A 55 18.45 2.50 -24.22
N LEU A 56 18.91 3.47 -25.03
CA LEU A 56 18.12 4.66 -25.37
C LEU A 56 16.87 4.28 -26.20
N GLN A 57 17.01 3.32 -27.13
CA GLN A 57 15.88 2.85 -27.92
C GLN A 57 14.83 2.15 -27.04
N ILE A 58 15.26 1.31 -26.10
CA ILE A 58 14.37 0.67 -25.13
C ILE A 58 13.69 1.74 -24.28
N ALA A 59 14.41 2.74 -23.77
CA ALA A 59 13.85 3.83 -22.98
C ALA A 59 12.78 4.61 -23.76
N LYS A 60 13.02 4.93 -25.04
CA LYS A 60 12.04 5.59 -25.93
C LYS A 60 10.80 4.73 -26.17
N ASN A 61 10.98 3.43 -26.43
CA ASN A 61 9.88 2.51 -26.63
C ASN A 61 8.99 2.46 -25.37
N ILE A 62 9.60 2.33 -24.20
CA ILE A 62 8.89 2.30 -22.92
C ILE A 62 8.19 3.64 -22.65
N ALA A 63 8.88 4.77 -22.86
CA ALA A 63 8.32 6.11 -22.65
C ALA A 63 7.08 6.37 -23.53
N SER A 64 6.99 5.75 -24.72
CA SER A 64 5.83 5.89 -25.60
C SER A 64 4.54 5.37 -24.96
N TYR A 65 4.61 4.36 -24.10
CA TYR A 65 3.45 3.85 -23.37
C TYR A 65 3.00 4.76 -22.21
N THR A 66 3.89 5.63 -21.75
CA THR A 66 3.59 6.58 -20.67
C THR A 66 3.11 7.93 -21.19
N ASN A 67 3.03 8.10 -22.51
CA ASN A 67 2.72 9.36 -23.18
C ASN A 67 3.65 10.53 -22.80
N VAL A 68 4.91 10.21 -22.45
CA VAL A 68 5.95 11.21 -22.14
C VAL A 68 6.86 11.37 -23.35
N PRO A 69 7.03 12.59 -23.87
CA PRO A 69 7.92 12.84 -25.00
C PRO A 69 9.38 12.85 -24.53
N LEU A 70 9.99 11.65 -24.45
CA LEU A 70 11.36 11.49 -23.97
C LEU A 70 12.38 12.03 -24.96
N GLY A 71 13.25 12.93 -24.52
CA GLY A 71 14.32 13.51 -25.33
C GLY A 71 15.00 14.69 -24.65
N ASP A 72 16.00 15.26 -25.35
CA ASP A 72 16.72 16.47 -24.95
C ASP A 72 16.52 17.54 -26.04
N GLY A 73 15.47 18.35 -25.91
CA GLY A 73 15.11 19.39 -26.87
C GLY A 73 13.81 20.13 -26.48
N PRO A 74 13.43 21.15 -27.25
CA PRO A 74 12.21 21.90 -26.98
C PRO A 74 10.96 21.00 -26.97
N GLY A 75 10.22 21.03 -25.86
CA GLY A 75 9.02 20.21 -25.67
C GLY A 75 9.27 18.74 -25.33
N LEU A 76 10.54 18.34 -25.17
CA LEU A 76 10.94 17.01 -24.74
C LEU A 76 11.43 17.05 -23.28
N VAL A 77 11.39 15.90 -22.61
CA VAL A 77 11.87 15.75 -21.22
C VAL A 77 12.89 14.63 -21.12
N PRO A 78 14.02 14.83 -20.38
CA PRO A 78 15.05 13.82 -20.21
C PRO A 78 14.74 12.83 -19.07
N ILE A 79 13.63 12.98 -18.37
CA ILE A 79 13.18 12.13 -17.26
C ILE A 79 11.75 11.71 -17.53
N PHE A 80 11.45 10.43 -17.35
CA PHE A 80 10.07 9.96 -17.38
C PHE A 80 9.77 8.97 -16.26
N ASP A 81 8.56 9.02 -15.80
CA ASP A 81 7.95 8.04 -14.90
C ASP A 81 6.63 7.60 -15.51
N GLY A 82 6.24 6.36 -15.28
CA GLY A 82 4.96 5.90 -15.71
C GLY A 82 4.65 4.47 -15.36
N ARG A 83 3.47 4.08 -15.82
CA ARG A 83 2.97 2.71 -15.70
C ARG A 83 2.88 2.09 -17.08
N LEU A 84 3.37 0.88 -17.19
CA LEU A 84 3.32 0.09 -18.42
C LEU A 84 1.98 -0.66 -18.54
N PRO A 85 1.62 -1.14 -19.75
CA PRO A 85 0.36 -1.86 -19.95
C PRO A 85 0.20 -3.11 -19.08
N ASP A 86 1.31 -3.78 -18.71
CA ASP A 86 1.34 -4.92 -17.79
C ASP A 86 1.19 -4.52 -16.31
N GLY A 87 1.10 -3.21 -16.02
CA GLY A 87 1.01 -2.69 -14.67
C GLY A 87 2.34 -2.36 -14.01
N SER A 88 3.48 -2.74 -14.61
CA SER A 88 4.82 -2.42 -14.10
C SER A 88 5.06 -0.91 -14.07
N ARG A 89 5.79 -0.44 -13.05
CA ARG A 89 6.22 0.97 -12.94
C ARG A 89 7.60 1.14 -13.52
N VAL A 90 7.80 2.24 -14.22
CA VAL A 90 9.11 2.58 -14.79
C VAL A 90 9.49 4.00 -14.42
N ASN A 91 10.75 4.17 -14.04
CA ASN A 91 11.44 5.45 -14.06
C ASN A 91 12.61 5.33 -15.04
N GLY A 92 12.76 6.30 -15.92
CA GLY A 92 13.87 6.35 -16.86
C GLY A 92 14.44 7.74 -16.98
N THR A 93 15.75 7.81 -17.23
CA THR A 93 16.47 9.05 -17.50
C THR A 93 17.39 8.90 -18.68
N ILE A 94 17.65 10.00 -19.37
CA ILE A 94 18.62 10.07 -20.47
C ILE A 94 19.58 11.24 -20.27
N PRO A 95 20.74 11.26 -20.96
CA PRO A 95 21.59 12.43 -20.99
C PRO A 95 20.83 13.71 -21.37
N PRO A 96 21.13 14.90 -20.77
CA PRO A 96 22.26 15.15 -19.87
C PRO A 96 22.01 14.85 -18.39
N VAL A 97 20.79 14.43 -17.99
CA VAL A 97 20.44 14.17 -16.59
C VAL A 97 21.18 12.93 -16.05
N SER A 98 21.35 11.92 -16.86
CA SER A 98 22.21 10.75 -16.60
C SER A 98 23.43 10.77 -17.50
N PRO A 99 24.56 11.38 -17.07
CA PRO A 99 25.69 11.66 -17.96
C PRO A 99 26.41 10.40 -18.46
N ASP A 100 26.30 9.30 -17.76
CA ASP A 100 26.93 8.03 -18.10
C ASP A 100 26.08 7.14 -19.04
N GLY A 101 24.99 7.68 -19.59
CA GLY A 101 24.08 6.98 -20.49
C GLY A 101 22.64 6.92 -20.04
N PRO A 102 21.75 6.34 -20.83
CA PRO A 102 20.34 6.16 -20.44
C PRO A 102 20.19 5.18 -19.28
N THR A 103 19.21 5.43 -18.43
CA THR A 103 18.90 4.54 -17.30
C THR A 103 17.44 4.12 -17.31
N LEU A 104 17.17 2.93 -16.78
CA LEU A 104 15.83 2.41 -16.57
C LEU A 104 15.78 1.68 -15.23
N THR A 105 14.80 2.00 -14.42
CA THR A 105 14.41 1.24 -13.24
C THR A 105 12.97 0.82 -13.39
N ILE A 106 12.74 -0.47 -13.54
CA ILE A 106 11.41 -1.03 -13.77
C ILE A 106 11.06 -1.92 -12.60
N ARG A 107 10.00 -1.56 -11.88
CA ARG A 107 9.43 -2.37 -10.82
C ARG A 107 8.31 -3.21 -11.39
N LYS A 108 8.52 -4.52 -11.42
CA LYS A 108 7.58 -5.46 -12.01
C LYS A 108 6.25 -5.47 -11.27
N PHE A 109 5.18 -5.49 -12.04
CA PHE A 109 3.85 -5.74 -11.51
C PHE A 109 3.72 -7.22 -11.14
N LYS A 110 3.18 -7.51 -9.97
CA LYS A 110 2.90 -8.88 -9.55
C LYS A 110 1.44 -9.20 -9.87
N GLU A 111 1.20 -10.21 -10.69
CA GLU A 111 -0.15 -10.63 -11.09
C GLU A 111 -0.96 -11.22 -9.93
N ASP A 112 -0.28 -11.90 -8.99
CA ASP A 112 -0.90 -12.49 -7.80
C ASP A 112 -0.45 -11.73 -6.55
N PRO A 113 -1.25 -10.75 -6.07
CA PRO A 113 -0.91 -9.96 -4.90
C PRO A 113 -0.98 -10.81 -3.63
N LEU A 114 -0.10 -10.47 -2.67
CA LEU A 114 -0.11 -11.10 -1.36
C LEU A 114 -1.43 -10.85 -0.62
N THR A 115 -1.86 -11.83 0.15
CA THR A 115 -3.03 -11.75 1.01
C THR A 115 -2.65 -11.67 2.50
N MET A 116 -3.63 -11.48 3.37
CA MET A 116 -3.38 -11.52 4.81
C MET A 116 -2.89 -12.89 5.27
N ILE A 117 -3.25 -13.96 4.56
CA ILE A 117 -2.79 -15.33 4.85
C ILE A 117 -1.28 -15.42 4.64
N ASP A 118 -0.76 -14.83 3.56
CA ASP A 118 0.69 -14.76 3.34
C ASP A 118 1.39 -13.95 4.43
N LEU A 119 0.81 -12.82 4.87
CA LEU A 119 1.40 -12.02 5.95
C LEU A 119 1.45 -12.77 7.27
N VAL A 120 0.46 -13.61 7.56
CA VAL A 120 0.47 -14.49 8.73
C VAL A 120 1.55 -15.58 8.58
N ASN A 121 1.63 -16.24 7.43
CA ASN A 121 2.62 -17.26 7.13
C ASN A 121 4.06 -16.74 7.18
N PHE A 122 4.30 -15.49 6.75
CA PHE A 122 5.60 -14.81 6.86
C PHE A 122 5.91 -14.31 8.27
N GLY A 123 4.94 -14.39 9.19
CA GLY A 123 5.07 -13.86 10.53
C GLY A 123 5.15 -12.33 10.57
N THR A 124 4.66 -11.63 9.55
CA THR A 124 4.50 -10.17 9.54
C THR A 124 3.47 -9.73 10.59
N VAL A 125 2.43 -10.53 10.75
CA VAL A 125 1.35 -10.40 11.72
C VAL A 125 0.97 -11.80 12.20
N ASN A 126 0.44 -11.94 13.41
CA ASN A 126 -0.12 -13.21 13.87
C ASN A 126 -1.62 -13.32 13.55
N SER A 127 -2.18 -14.53 13.59
CA SER A 127 -3.59 -14.81 13.26
C SER A 127 -4.57 -14.00 14.13
N ARG A 128 -4.22 -13.77 15.39
CA ARG A 128 -5.03 -13.01 16.34
C ARG A 128 -5.13 -11.54 15.96
N LEU A 129 -4.01 -10.88 15.65
CA LEU A 129 -4.01 -9.48 15.20
C LEU A 129 -4.65 -9.36 13.80
N ALA A 130 -4.40 -10.29 12.89
CA ALA A 130 -5.05 -10.31 11.58
C ALA A 130 -6.58 -10.39 11.69
N ALA A 131 -7.11 -11.22 12.61
CA ALA A 131 -8.53 -11.31 12.91
C ALA A 131 -9.07 -10.02 13.55
N MET A 132 -8.30 -9.38 14.44
CA MET A 132 -8.64 -8.10 15.01
C MET A 132 -8.71 -6.99 13.94
N MET A 133 -7.73 -6.96 13.01
CA MET A 133 -7.75 -6.06 11.86
C MET A 133 -8.97 -6.26 10.97
N TRP A 134 -9.38 -7.50 10.76
CA TRP A 134 -10.61 -7.80 10.05
C TRP A 134 -11.83 -7.17 10.74
N VAL A 135 -11.96 -7.34 12.06
CA VAL A 135 -13.05 -6.70 12.83
C VAL A 135 -12.96 -5.17 12.75
N TRP A 136 -11.78 -4.57 12.81
CA TRP A 136 -11.62 -3.11 12.68
C TRP A 136 -12.05 -2.58 11.31
N ILE A 137 -11.73 -3.29 10.22
CA ILE A 137 -12.12 -2.90 8.85
C ILE A 137 -13.62 -2.99 8.65
N GLU A 138 -14.24 -4.07 9.12
CA GLU A 138 -15.68 -4.30 8.98
C GLU A 138 -16.49 -3.45 9.97
N GLY A 139 -15.96 -3.28 11.21
CA GLY A 139 -16.59 -2.53 12.28
C GLY A 139 -17.87 -3.17 12.83
N LEU A 140 -18.04 -4.48 12.71
CA LEU A 140 -19.27 -5.23 13.01
C LEU A 140 -20.51 -4.58 12.36
N ASP A 141 -20.35 -4.20 11.10
CA ASP A 141 -21.33 -3.47 10.25
C ASP A 141 -21.85 -2.14 10.84
N SER A 142 -21.19 -1.63 11.88
CA SER A 142 -21.63 -0.44 12.62
C SER A 142 -20.58 0.67 12.64
N ARG A 143 -19.35 0.39 13.07
CA ARG A 143 -18.30 1.40 13.26
C ARG A 143 -16.93 0.85 12.83
N PRO A 144 -16.58 0.93 11.55
CA PRO A 144 -15.23 0.58 11.07
C PRO A 144 -14.20 1.61 11.55
N ALA A 145 -12.97 1.15 11.77
CA ALA A 145 -11.88 1.97 12.27
C ALA A 145 -11.21 2.80 11.16
N ASN A 146 -10.87 4.04 11.51
CA ASN A 146 -10.01 4.91 10.72
C ASN A 146 -8.56 4.73 11.17
N PHE A 147 -7.62 4.47 10.26
CA PHE A 147 -6.23 4.25 10.65
C PHE A 147 -5.22 4.61 9.59
N VAL A 148 -3.96 4.68 10.01
CA VAL A 148 -2.83 4.80 9.11
C VAL A 148 -1.80 3.73 9.39
N ILE A 149 -1.14 3.24 8.33
CA ILE A 149 0.02 2.35 8.43
C ILE A 149 1.27 3.19 8.21
N ALA A 150 2.13 3.26 9.20
CA ALA A 150 3.38 3.98 9.12
C ALA A 150 4.57 3.02 9.13
N GLY A 151 5.65 3.41 8.46
CA GLY A 151 6.88 2.62 8.39
C GLY A 151 7.88 3.18 7.39
N GLY A 152 9.11 2.75 7.47
CA GLY A 152 10.18 3.11 6.53
C GLY A 152 9.95 2.55 5.12
N THR A 153 10.84 2.93 4.20
CA THR A 153 10.84 2.40 2.83
C THR A 153 11.09 0.88 2.85
N GLY A 154 10.31 0.14 2.05
CA GLY A 154 10.43 -1.32 1.94
C GLY A 154 9.93 -2.09 3.18
N SER A 155 9.23 -1.45 4.13
CA SER A 155 8.62 -2.14 5.28
C SER A 155 7.37 -2.95 4.90
N GLY A 156 6.78 -2.74 3.73
CA GLY A 156 5.62 -3.50 3.24
C GLY A 156 4.27 -2.82 3.49
N LYS A 157 4.23 -1.50 3.75
CA LYS A 157 2.98 -0.75 4.00
C LYS A 157 1.93 -0.94 2.92
N THR A 158 2.30 -0.72 1.65
CA THR A 158 1.40 -0.88 0.50
C THR A 158 0.86 -2.30 0.39
N THR A 159 1.69 -3.30 0.65
CA THR A 159 1.27 -4.71 0.71
C THR A 159 0.23 -4.93 1.80
N THR A 160 0.47 -4.40 3.00
CA THR A 160 -0.50 -4.53 4.10
C THR A 160 -1.79 -3.78 3.82
N LEU A 161 -1.73 -2.56 3.23
CA LEU A 161 -2.93 -1.84 2.76
C LEU A 161 -3.74 -2.69 1.79
N ASN A 162 -3.06 -3.32 0.83
CA ASN A 162 -3.70 -4.19 -0.16
C ASN A 162 -4.41 -5.37 0.51
N CYS A 163 -3.70 -6.07 1.42
CA CYS A 163 -4.27 -7.20 2.16
C CYS A 163 -5.49 -6.79 3.01
N LEU A 164 -5.47 -5.60 3.60
CA LEU A 164 -6.58 -5.10 4.39
C LEU A 164 -7.81 -4.74 3.54
N GLY A 165 -7.59 -4.31 2.29
CA GLY A 165 -8.66 -4.01 1.34
C GLY A 165 -9.61 -5.21 1.10
N MET A 166 -9.12 -6.45 1.20
CA MET A 166 -9.95 -7.66 1.04
C MET A 166 -11.00 -7.84 2.14
N TYR A 167 -10.78 -7.23 3.31
CA TYR A 167 -11.74 -7.27 4.42
C TYR A 167 -12.87 -6.25 4.30
N ILE A 168 -12.85 -5.37 3.29
CA ILE A 168 -13.94 -4.44 3.03
C ILE A 168 -15.12 -5.21 2.41
N PRO A 169 -16.33 -5.14 3.00
CA PRO A 169 -17.52 -5.81 2.42
C PRO A 169 -17.81 -5.30 1.01
N TRP A 170 -18.14 -6.18 0.07
CA TRP A 170 -18.48 -5.81 -1.32
C TRP A 170 -19.69 -4.90 -1.44
N SER A 171 -20.56 -4.87 -0.43
CA SER A 171 -21.68 -3.93 -0.34
C SER A 171 -21.22 -2.47 -0.17
N ARG A 172 -19.96 -2.21 0.14
CA ARG A 172 -19.39 -0.90 0.37
C ARG A 172 -18.61 -0.41 -0.86
N ARG A 173 -18.84 0.85 -1.25
CA ARG A 173 -18.09 1.46 -2.34
C ARG A 173 -16.69 1.85 -1.88
N LEU A 174 -15.68 1.22 -2.49
CA LEU A 174 -14.28 1.47 -2.23
C LEU A 174 -13.70 2.45 -3.26
N LEU A 175 -13.02 3.50 -2.80
CA LEU A 175 -12.19 4.37 -3.62
C LEU A 175 -10.73 4.28 -3.16
N THR A 176 -9.81 4.17 -4.11
CA THR A 176 -8.37 4.29 -3.84
C THR A 176 -7.79 5.49 -4.56
N VAL A 177 -6.90 6.21 -3.89
CA VAL A 177 -6.18 7.38 -4.43
C VAL A 177 -4.69 7.14 -4.24
N GLU A 178 -3.93 7.18 -5.34
CA GLU A 178 -2.50 6.84 -5.36
C GLU A 178 -1.72 7.76 -6.29
N ASP A 179 -0.43 7.99 -6.00
CA ASP A 179 0.48 8.68 -6.92
C ASP A 179 0.70 7.87 -8.19
N THR A 180 0.88 6.58 -8.03
CA THR A 180 0.86 5.57 -9.08
C THR A 180 0.10 4.38 -8.56
N ALA A 181 -0.83 3.87 -9.34
CA ALA A 181 -1.73 2.80 -8.94
C ALA A 181 -0.96 1.48 -8.73
N GLU A 182 -0.68 1.14 -7.47
CA GLU A 182 -0.02 -0.09 -7.02
C GLU A 182 -1.00 -1.09 -6.37
N LEU A 183 -2.07 -0.60 -5.75
CA LEU A 183 -3.03 -1.43 -5.07
C LEU A 183 -3.76 -2.35 -6.06
N GLN A 184 -4.00 -3.58 -5.65
CA GLN A 184 -4.65 -4.65 -6.41
C GLN A 184 -5.75 -5.28 -5.57
N VAL A 185 -6.65 -4.46 -5.05
CA VAL A 185 -7.73 -4.94 -4.20
C VAL A 185 -8.73 -5.73 -5.05
N TYR A 186 -8.99 -6.98 -4.66
CA TYR A 186 -10.05 -7.78 -5.29
C TYR A 186 -11.41 -7.40 -4.68
N HIS A 187 -12.10 -6.43 -5.30
CA HIS A 187 -13.34 -5.86 -4.77
C HIS A 187 -14.34 -5.55 -5.89
N ASP A 188 -15.59 -5.93 -5.71
CA ASP A 188 -16.63 -5.81 -6.74
C ASP A 188 -16.98 -4.35 -7.08
N HIS A 189 -16.98 -3.46 -6.10
CA HIS A 189 -17.34 -2.05 -6.27
C HIS A 189 -16.15 -1.13 -5.96
N TRP A 190 -15.10 -1.19 -6.80
CA TRP A 190 -13.85 -0.45 -6.62
C TRP A 190 -13.62 0.59 -7.71
N LEU A 191 -13.29 1.82 -7.32
CA LEU A 191 -12.86 2.90 -8.20
C LEU A 191 -11.44 3.34 -7.82
N ARG A 192 -10.56 3.37 -8.81
CA ARG A 192 -9.16 3.80 -8.67
C ARG A 192 -8.98 5.22 -9.21
N MET A 193 -8.23 6.03 -8.48
CA MET A 193 -7.79 7.35 -8.92
C MET A 193 -6.26 7.41 -8.81
N GLU A 194 -5.64 7.96 -9.83
CA GLU A 194 -4.19 8.13 -9.93
C GLU A 194 -3.89 9.59 -10.22
N THR A 195 -2.83 10.12 -9.62
CA THR A 195 -2.37 11.50 -9.87
C THR A 195 -1.84 11.63 -11.29
N ARG A 196 -1.75 12.87 -11.75
CA ARG A 196 -1.15 13.17 -13.04
C ARG A 196 -0.22 14.38 -12.91
N ARG A 197 1.04 14.19 -13.21
CA ARG A 197 2.01 15.29 -13.25
C ARG A 197 1.68 16.29 -14.34
N GLU A 198 2.11 17.54 -14.16
CA GLU A 198 2.09 18.53 -15.22
C GLU A 198 2.82 18.00 -16.47
N ARG A 199 2.25 18.25 -17.64
CA ARG A 199 2.84 17.84 -18.92
C ARG A 199 3.57 18.99 -19.59
N PRO A 200 4.58 18.71 -20.43
CA PRO A 200 5.29 19.72 -21.21
C PRO A 200 4.40 20.53 -22.16
N ASP A 201 3.23 20.02 -22.53
CA ASP A 201 2.24 20.68 -23.35
C ASP A 201 1.37 21.70 -22.60
N GLY A 202 1.67 21.91 -21.29
CA GLY A 202 0.92 22.82 -20.42
C GLY A 202 -0.34 22.21 -19.80
N THR A 203 -0.57 20.89 -20.00
CA THR A 203 -1.66 20.19 -19.30
C THR A 203 -1.38 20.24 -17.79
N PRO A 204 -2.31 20.78 -16.94
CA PRO A 204 -2.05 20.98 -15.53
C PRO A 204 -1.89 19.67 -14.76
N GLU A 205 -1.17 19.74 -13.66
CA GLU A 205 -1.10 18.67 -12.66
C GLU A 205 -2.50 18.37 -12.08
N VAL A 206 -2.71 17.11 -11.71
CA VAL A 206 -3.82 16.67 -10.82
C VAL A 206 -3.16 15.97 -9.65
N ASP A 207 -3.08 16.63 -8.53
CA ASP A 207 -2.39 16.10 -7.35
C ASP A 207 -3.27 15.14 -6.52
N MET A 208 -2.66 14.53 -5.49
CA MET A 208 -3.33 13.61 -4.57
C MET A 208 -4.51 14.27 -3.85
N ASN A 209 -4.38 15.53 -3.48
CA ASN A 209 -5.40 16.28 -2.78
C ASN A 209 -6.61 16.61 -3.69
N ASP A 210 -6.36 16.88 -4.98
CA ASP A 210 -7.41 17.06 -5.98
C ASP A 210 -8.22 15.78 -6.18
N CYS A 211 -7.51 14.66 -6.35
CA CYS A 211 -8.13 13.34 -6.44
C CYS A 211 -8.99 13.04 -5.20
N LEU A 212 -8.43 13.28 -4.01
CA LEU A 212 -9.12 13.00 -2.76
C LEU A 212 -10.34 13.91 -2.53
N LYS A 213 -10.23 15.22 -2.83
CA LYS A 213 -11.39 16.13 -2.79
C LYS A 213 -12.49 15.74 -3.77
N SER A 214 -12.11 15.27 -4.95
CA SER A 214 -13.06 14.77 -5.95
C SER A 214 -13.74 13.49 -5.46
N SER A 215 -12.99 12.58 -4.84
CA SER A 215 -13.52 11.31 -4.33
C SER A 215 -14.64 11.49 -3.32
N LEU A 216 -14.59 12.51 -2.46
CA LEU A 216 -15.63 12.82 -1.48
C LEU A 216 -17.00 13.15 -2.10
N ARG A 217 -17.05 13.51 -3.39
CA ARG A 217 -18.28 13.76 -4.14
C ARG A 217 -18.80 12.53 -4.89
N MET A 218 -18.09 11.41 -4.82
CA MET A 218 -18.39 10.16 -5.53
C MET A 218 -19.15 9.16 -4.64
N ARG A 219 -19.61 9.57 -3.46
CA ARG A 219 -20.29 8.72 -2.47
C ARG A 219 -19.46 7.49 -2.07
N PRO A 220 -18.22 7.67 -1.60
CA PRO A 220 -17.43 6.56 -1.10
C PRO A 220 -17.96 6.07 0.25
N ASP A 221 -17.95 4.76 0.48
CA ASP A 221 -18.09 4.19 1.82
C ASP A 221 -16.72 4.01 2.49
N ARG A 222 -15.67 3.77 1.69
CA ARG A 222 -14.30 3.57 2.14
C ARG A 222 -13.32 4.29 1.21
N ILE A 223 -12.33 4.94 1.79
CA ILE A 223 -11.26 5.60 1.03
C ILE A 223 -9.92 5.04 1.49
N ILE A 224 -9.12 4.57 0.55
CA ILE A 224 -7.73 4.16 0.79
C ILE A 224 -6.80 5.15 0.07
N VAL A 225 -5.89 5.78 0.81
CA VAL A 225 -4.83 6.60 0.24
C VAL A 225 -3.54 5.80 0.27
N GLY A 226 -2.97 5.54 -0.91
CA GLY A 226 -1.77 4.70 -1.06
C GLY A 226 -0.61 5.20 -0.20
N GLU A 227 -0.31 6.49 -0.28
CA GLU A 227 0.68 7.13 0.59
C GLU A 227 0.37 8.61 0.78
N VAL A 228 0.37 9.05 2.03
CA VAL A 228 0.13 10.45 2.44
C VAL A 228 1.46 11.13 2.68
N ARG A 229 1.70 12.27 2.00
CA ARG A 229 2.97 13.02 2.06
C ARG A 229 2.78 14.52 2.25
N GLY A 230 1.59 15.04 1.95
CA GLY A 230 1.30 16.46 1.87
C GLY A 230 -0.09 16.84 2.38
N PRO A 231 -0.70 17.90 1.80
CA PRO A 231 -1.96 18.46 2.27
C PRO A 231 -3.17 17.52 2.17
N GLU A 232 -3.09 16.46 1.37
CA GLU A 232 -4.10 15.40 1.30
C GLU A 232 -4.34 14.72 2.66
N CYS A 233 -3.36 14.77 3.58
CA CYS A 233 -3.50 14.26 4.94
C CYS A 233 -4.68 14.93 5.67
N ALA A 234 -4.76 16.25 5.61
CA ALA A 234 -5.85 17.00 6.23
C ALA A 234 -7.21 16.67 5.57
N THR A 235 -7.23 16.44 4.26
CA THR A 235 -8.45 16.06 3.52
C THR A 235 -8.89 14.64 3.90
N LEU A 236 -7.97 13.69 4.04
CA LEU A 236 -8.26 12.33 4.52
C LEU A 236 -8.84 12.34 5.94
N LEU A 237 -8.23 13.08 6.85
CA LEU A 237 -8.73 13.21 8.22
C LEU A 237 -10.09 13.96 8.27
N THR A 238 -10.32 14.90 7.35
CA THR A 238 -11.65 15.50 7.18
C THR A 238 -12.68 14.44 6.80
N ALA A 239 -12.36 13.56 5.84
CA ALA A 239 -13.23 12.44 5.47
C ALA A 239 -13.55 11.55 6.67
N MET A 240 -12.51 11.14 7.42
CA MET A 240 -12.65 10.33 8.65
C MET A 240 -13.54 10.99 9.72
N ASN A 241 -13.53 12.33 9.82
CA ASN A 241 -14.33 13.09 10.78
C ASN A 241 -15.76 13.42 10.27
N THR A 242 -16.06 13.18 8.98
CA THR A 242 -17.32 13.61 8.35
C THR A 242 -18.15 12.46 7.76
N GLY A 243 -18.01 11.26 8.32
CA GLY A 243 -18.86 10.12 8.01
C GLY A 243 -18.33 9.17 6.94
N HIS A 244 -17.03 9.25 6.60
CA HIS A 244 -16.37 8.26 5.77
C HIS A 244 -15.52 7.32 6.65
N ASP A 245 -16.15 6.75 7.68
CA ASP A 245 -15.52 5.83 8.62
C ASP A 245 -14.96 4.59 7.93
N GLY A 246 -13.85 4.06 8.46
CA GLY A 246 -13.14 2.94 7.87
C GLY A 246 -12.26 3.34 6.70
N SER A 247 -11.89 4.62 6.60
CA SER A 247 -10.89 5.11 5.66
C SER A 247 -9.50 4.96 6.25
N PHE A 248 -8.51 4.68 5.40
CA PHE A 248 -7.14 4.47 5.85
C PHE A 248 -6.11 4.81 4.76
N GLY A 249 -4.85 4.88 5.16
CA GLY A 249 -3.76 5.18 4.24
C GLY A 249 -2.41 4.80 4.81
N SER A 250 -1.34 5.06 4.08
CA SER A 250 0.01 4.89 4.60
C SER A 250 0.79 6.20 4.65
N LEU A 251 1.83 6.22 5.45
CA LEU A 251 2.80 7.32 5.49
C LEU A 251 4.18 6.85 5.96
N HIS A 252 5.18 7.68 5.75
CA HIS A 252 6.54 7.39 6.22
C HIS A 252 6.75 7.92 7.64
N ALA A 253 6.82 7.01 8.62
CA ALA A 253 7.29 7.29 9.98
C ALA A 253 7.68 5.96 10.65
N ASN A 254 8.55 6.01 11.67
CA ASN A 254 9.06 4.80 12.31
C ASN A 254 8.42 4.51 13.67
N THR A 255 7.67 5.45 14.23
CA THR A 255 6.95 5.31 15.50
C THR A 255 5.60 6.01 15.42
N ALA A 256 4.67 5.63 16.29
CA ALA A 256 3.37 6.28 16.40
C ALA A 256 3.50 7.77 16.76
N GLN A 257 4.45 8.14 17.62
CA GLN A 257 4.72 9.52 17.98
C GLN A 257 5.31 10.33 16.80
N GLU A 258 6.22 9.74 16.02
CA GLU A 258 6.74 10.36 14.79
C GLU A 258 5.62 10.57 13.76
N THR A 259 4.71 9.61 13.63
CA THR A 259 3.55 9.70 12.76
C THR A 259 2.72 10.95 13.06
N VAL A 260 2.35 11.13 14.32
CA VAL A 260 1.63 12.33 14.77
C VAL A 260 2.43 13.61 14.50
N THR A 261 3.72 13.60 14.81
CA THR A 261 4.59 14.76 14.60
C THR A 261 4.63 15.16 13.12
N ARG A 262 4.74 14.19 12.21
CA ARG A 262 4.72 14.44 10.76
C ARG A 262 3.38 14.96 10.26
N MET A 263 2.27 14.44 10.78
CA MET A 263 0.94 14.92 10.42
C MET A 263 0.71 16.39 10.81
N ILE A 264 1.15 16.79 11.99
CA ILE A 264 0.93 18.15 12.50
C ILE A 264 1.84 19.18 11.81
N ASN A 265 3.05 18.79 11.43
CA ASN A 265 4.04 19.69 10.84
C ASN A 265 3.97 19.71 9.31
N PRO A 266 4.52 20.77 8.66
CA PRO A 266 4.67 20.80 7.21
C PRO A 266 5.44 19.59 6.68
N PRO A 267 5.06 19.06 5.50
CA PRO A 267 4.08 19.60 4.53
C PRO A 267 2.62 19.19 4.81
N MET A 268 2.33 18.28 5.75
CA MET A 268 0.97 17.78 6.01
C MET A 268 0.10 18.83 6.73
N SER A 269 0.68 19.53 7.73
CA SER A 269 0.08 20.66 8.45
C SER A 269 -1.35 20.41 8.96
N VAL A 270 -1.62 19.23 9.48
CA VAL A 270 -2.93 18.85 10.00
C VAL A 270 -3.20 19.58 11.32
N PRO A 271 -4.33 20.28 11.47
CA PRO A 271 -4.76 20.80 12.76
C PRO A 271 -4.88 19.66 13.79
N PRO A 272 -4.26 19.77 14.98
CA PRO A 272 -4.24 18.69 15.97
C PRO A 272 -5.60 18.11 16.33
N ILE A 273 -6.63 18.97 16.39
CA ILE A 273 -8.00 18.56 16.70
C ILE A 273 -8.55 17.52 15.70
N MET A 274 -8.09 17.53 14.46
CA MET A 274 -8.54 16.60 13.43
C MET A 274 -8.05 15.16 13.67
N LEU A 275 -6.99 14.99 14.46
CA LEU A 275 -6.47 13.67 14.83
C LEU A 275 -7.46 12.86 15.69
N SER A 276 -8.48 13.51 16.25
CA SER A 276 -9.57 12.82 16.96
C SER A 276 -10.39 11.87 16.07
N GLY A 277 -10.34 12.04 14.74
CA GLY A 277 -10.97 11.15 13.77
C GLY A 277 -10.13 9.92 13.40
N LEU A 278 -8.88 9.86 13.86
CA LEU A 278 -7.99 8.71 13.68
C LEU A 278 -8.12 7.77 14.87
N ASP A 279 -8.41 6.51 14.63
CA ASP A 279 -8.54 5.50 15.69
C ASP A 279 -7.20 4.82 15.98
N LEU A 280 -6.45 4.42 14.92
CA LEU A 280 -5.24 3.61 15.06
C LEU A 280 -4.07 4.14 14.22
N ILE A 281 -2.87 3.93 14.74
CA ILE A 281 -1.60 4.05 14.03
C ILE A 281 -0.91 2.69 14.11
N ILE A 282 -0.70 2.06 12.96
CA ILE A 282 -0.05 0.75 12.85
C ILE A 282 1.38 0.97 12.36
N ILE A 283 2.37 0.54 13.12
CA ILE A 283 3.77 0.67 12.74
C ILE A 283 4.28 -0.63 12.16
N GLN A 284 4.83 -0.54 10.95
CA GLN A 284 5.41 -1.67 10.25
C GLN A 284 6.88 -1.42 9.91
N ALA A 285 7.75 -2.33 10.33
CA ALA A 285 9.18 -2.19 10.18
C ALA A 285 9.77 -3.34 9.37
N ARG A 286 10.90 -3.04 8.72
CA ARG A 286 11.81 -4.02 8.15
C ARG A 286 12.90 -4.30 9.17
N LEU A 287 12.92 -5.52 9.71
CA LEU A 287 13.83 -5.95 10.76
C LEU A 287 14.82 -7.00 10.23
N HIS A 288 15.95 -7.15 10.91
CA HIS A 288 16.86 -8.27 10.75
C HIS A 288 16.64 -9.24 11.91
N VAL A 289 16.03 -10.38 11.61
CA VAL A 289 15.72 -11.42 12.60
C VAL A 289 16.44 -12.71 12.18
N ASN A 290 17.28 -13.26 13.05
CA ASN A 290 18.02 -14.51 12.78
C ASN A 290 18.80 -14.50 11.47
N GLY A 291 19.43 -13.37 11.13
CA GLY A 291 20.23 -13.21 9.90
C GLY A 291 19.41 -13.04 8.60
N LYS A 292 18.10 -12.99 8.68
CA LYS A 292 17.19 -12.77 7.55
C LYS A 292 16.43 -11.45 7.69
N THR A 293 16.14 -10.83 6.55
CA THR A 293 15.26 -9.67 6.53
C THR A 293 13.81 -10.12 6.68
N ALA A 294 13.13 -9.60 7.69
CA ALA A 294 11.71 -9.81 7.94
C ALA A 294 10.95 -8.47 7.94
N ARG A 295 9.70 -8.50 7.56
CA ARG A 295 8.79 -7.36 7.70
C ARG A 295 7.81 -7.70 8.82
N LYS A 296 7.70 -6.81 9.81
CA LYS A 296 6.88 -7.06 11.02
C LYS A 296 6.02 -5.84 11.33
N ILE A 297 4.79 -6.07 11.76
CA ILE A 297 4.04 -5.06 12.51
C ILE A 297 4.64 -5.03 13.89
N THR A 298 5.15 -3.86 14.30
CA THR A 298 5.90 -3.70 15.54
C THR A 298 5.12 -3.01 16.66
N GLU A 299 4.10 -2.23 16.28
CA GLU A 299 3.24 -1.54 17.23
C GLU A 299 1.86 -1.28 16.59
N VAL A 300 0.81 -1.39 17.39
CA VAL A 300 -0.48 -0.78 17.10
C VAL A 300 -0.79 0.18 18.23
N ALA A 301 -0.78 1.46 17.93
CA ALA A 301 -1.11 2.53 18.85
C ALA A 301 -2.51 3.07 18.58
N GLU A 302 -3.33 3.15 19.62
CA GLU A 302 -4.67 3.72 19.58
C GLU A 302 -4.63 5.20 19.94
N VAL A 303 -5.34 6.04 19.20
CA VAL A 303 -5.58 7.45 19.55
C VAL A 303 -6.71 7.51 20.58
N ALA A 304 -6.34 7.39 21.86
CA ALA A 304 -7.30 7.22 22.95
C ALA A 304 -8.00 8.53 23.38
N GLY A 305 -7.61 9.66 22.82
CA GLY A 305 -8.18 10.98 23.09
C GLY A 305 -7.17 12.09 22.87
N MET A 306 -7.55 13.30 23.23
CA MET A 306 -6.70 14.50 23.13
C MET A 306 -6.37 15.02 24.53
N GLU A 307 -5.13 15.44 24.74
CA GLU A 307 -4.65 16.16 25.92
C GLU A 307 -4.15 17.55 25.44
N GLY A 308 -5.04 18.53 25.49
CA GLY A 308 -4.83 19.79 24.79
C GLY A 308 -4.70 19.56 23.27
N ASP A 309 -3.59 20.01 22.68
CA ASP A 309 -3.28 19.84 21.27
C ASP A 309 -2.50 18.54 20.95
N LYS A 310 -2.34 17.63 21.90
CA LYS A 310 -1.60 16.38 21.70
C LYS A 310 -2.52 15.18 21.81
N PRO A 311 -2.49 14.25 20.83
CA PRO A 311 -3.20 12.99 20.96
C PRO A 311 -2.52 12.10 22.00
N ARG A 312 -3.33 11.48 22.86
CA ARG A 312 -2.88 10.43 23.78
C ARG A 312 -2.81 9.12 23.01
N LEU A 313 -1.63 8.53 22.94
CA LEU A 313 -1.38 7.27 22.25
C LEU A 313 -1.26 6.13 23.25
N ASN A 314 -2.08 5.09 23.09
CA ASN A 314 -2.02 3.86 23.86
C ASN A 314 -1.54 2.74 22.95
N ALA A 315 -0.34 2.21 23.18
CA ALA A 315 0.14 1.04 22.45
C ALA A 315 -0.61 -0.20 22.91
N ILE A 316 -1.62 -0.63 22.17
CA ILE A 316 -2.46 -1.80 22.49
C ILE A 316 -1.83 -3.13 22.05
N TRP A 317 -0.91 -3.06 21.05
CA TRP A 317 -0.09 -4.20 20.62
C TRP A 317 1.36 -3.76 20.50
N LYS A 318 2.29 -4.63 20.89
CA LYS A 318 3.74 -4.42 20.75
C LYS A 318 4.47 -5.68 20.34
N TYR A 319 5.47 -5.50 19.46
CA TYR A 319 6.38 -6.57 19.07
C TYR A 319 7.32 -6.91 20.22
N ASN A 320 7.39 -8.20 20.52
CA ASN A 320 8.30 -8.77 21.49
C ASN A 320 9.45 -9.48 20.75
N ALA A 321 10.64 -8.89 20.80
CA ALA A 321 11.81 -9.43 20.11
C ALA A 321 12.28 -10.79 20.68
N ALA A 322 11.94 -11.12 21.92
CA ALA A 322 12.33 -12.38 22.55
C ALA A 322 11.50 -13.56 22.02
N THR A 323 10.22 -13.33 21.72
CA THR A 323 9.30 -14.34 21.19
C THR A 323 9.17 -14.27 19.66
N ASP A 324 9.72 -13.22 19.02
CA ASP A 324 9.50 -12.86 17.61
C ASP A 324 8.01 -12.74 17.25
N GLN A 325 7.18 -12.30 18.20
CA GLN A 325 5.74 -12.15 18.02
C GLN A 325 5.27 -10.73 18.37
N ILE A 326 4.17 -10.33 17.75
CA ILE A 326 3.42 -9.16 18.20
C ILE A 326 2.37 -9.60 19.22
N GLU A 327 2.31 -8.94 20.37
CA GLU A 327 1.52 -9.35 21.53
C GLU A 327 0.62 -8.21 22.02
N GLU A 328 -0.55 -8.56 22.57
CA GLU A 328 -1.41 -7.60 23.25
C GLU A 328 -0.73 -7.09 24.52
N THR A 329 -0.79 -5.78 24.76
CA THR A 329 -0.14 -5.18 25.95
C THR A 329 -1.00 -5.25 27.21
N GLY A 330 -2.26 -5.64 27.09
CA GLY A 330 -3.25 -5.62 28.16
C GLY A 330 -3.83 -4.23 28.48
N ILE A 331 -3.44 -3.19 27.73
CA ILE A 331 -4.05 -1.86 27.84
C ILE A 331 -5.48 -1.93 27.24
N PRO A 332 -6.51 -1.50 28.00
CA PRO A 332 -7.88 -1.47 27.50
C PRO A 332 -8.01 -0.62 26.21
N SER A 333 -8.67 -1.16 25.19
CA SER A 333 -8.88 -0.47 23.92
C SER A 333 -10.20 0.31 23.96
N LYS A 334 -10.11 1.61 23.74
CA LYS A 334 -11.26 2.51 23.55
C LYS A 334 -12.00 2.20 22.24
N LEU A 335 -11.25 1.86 21.17
CA LEU A 335 -11.83 1.49 19.88
C LEU A 335 -12.73 0.24 20.02
N ARG A 336 -12.25 -0.78 20.77
CA ARG A 336 -13.07 -1.95 21.09
C ARG A 336 -14.37 -1.56 21.77
N GLU A 337 -14.30 -0.68 22.79
CA GLU A 337 -15.50 -0.16 23.48
C GLU A 337 -16.41 0.60 22.51
N THR A 338 -15.83 1.43 21.66
CA THR A 338 -16.58 2.20 20.64
C THR A 338 -17.31 1.29 19.66
N ILE A 339 -16.66 0.25 19.14
CA ILE A 339 -17.27 -0.74 18.24
C ILE A 339 -18.35 -1.53 18.97
N CYS A 340 -18.09 -1.99 20.19
CA CYS A 340 -19.08 -2.70 21.00
C CYS A 340 -20.36 -1.88 21.23
N ASN A 341 -20.20 -0.61 21.58
CA ASN A 341 -21.32 0.31 21.82
C ASN A 341 -22.10 0.58 20.53
N ALA A 342 -21.43 0.80 19.41
CA ALA A 342 -22.06 1.05 18.13
C ALA A 342 -22.83 -0.17 17.61
N ALA A 343 -22.27 -1.36 17.78
CA ALA A 343 -22.87 -2.62 17.34
C ALA A 343 -23.90 -3.19 18.37
N GLY A 344 -24.00 -2.59 19.58
CA GLY A 344 -24.88 -3.08 20.64
C GLY A 344 -24.48 -4.45 21.19
N VAL A 345 -23.18 -4.77 21.19
CA VAL A 345 -22.65 -6.06 21.66
C VAL A 345 -21.80 -5.91 22.93
N THR A 346 -21.72 -6.99 23.70
CA THR A 346 -20.85 -7.03 24.88
C THR A 346 -19.39 -7.33 24.45
N PRO A 347 -18.40 -7.01 25.30
CA PRO A 347 -17.00 -7.39 25.04
C PRO A 347 -16.79 -8.89 24.81
N ASP A 348 -17.54 -9.75 25.47
CA ASP A 348 -17.48 -11.20 25.25
C ASP A 348 -17.99 -11.63 23.88
N VAL A 349 -19.01 -10.95 23.36
CA VAL A 349 -19.52 -11.16 22.01
C VAL A 349 -18.52 -10.66 20.98
N PHE A 350 -17.91 -9.50 21.22
CA PHE A 350 -16.82 -8.99 20.38
C PHE A 350 -15.68 -10.00 20.28
N GLU A 351 -15.24 -10.58 21.40
CA GLU A 351 -14.19 -11.60 21.40
C GLU A 351 -14.58 -12.87 20.62
N LYS A 352 -15.84 -13.27 20.65
CA LYS A 352 -16.34 -14.37 19.82
C LYS A 352 -16.22 -14.05 18.32
N HIS A 353 -16.55 -12.81 17.90
CA HIS A 353 -16.39 -12.35 16.54
C HIS A 353 -14.92 -12.38 16.09
N VAL A 354 -13.99 -11.97 16.97
CA VAL A 354 -12.56 -12.07 16.67
C VAL A 354 -12.12 -13.54 16.57
N ALA A 355 -12.52 -14.40 17.50
CA ALA A 355 -12.17 -15.81 17.51
C ALA A 355 -12.69 -16.56 16.26
N GLN A 356 -13.88 -16.24 15.79
CA GLN A 356 -14.42 -16.82 14.54
C GLN A 356 -13.57 -16.47 13.32
N ARG A 357 -13.15 -15.20 13.18
CA ARG A 357 -12.30 -14.75 12.08
C ARG A 357 -10.90 -15.33 12.18
N GLN A 358 -10.37 -15.43 13.42
CA GLN A 358 -9.09 -16.08 13.67
C GLN A 358 -9.12 -17.54 13.21
N ALA A 359 -10.16 -18.29 13.54
CA ALA A 359 -10.30 -19.69 13.13
C ALA A 359 -10.35 -19.83 11.60
N ILE A 360 -11.02 -18.92 10.88
CA ILE A 360 -11.02 -18.90 9.41
C ILE A 360 -9.62 -18.65 8.85
N ILE A 361 -8.89 -17.66 9.37
CA ILE A 361 -7.52 -17.35 8.96
C ILE A 361 -6.60 -18.56 9.20
N GLU A 362 -6.71 -19.21 10.36
CA GLU A 362 -5.89 -20.38 10.72
C GLU A 362 -6.22 -21.59 9.84
N ASP A 363 -7.50 -21.84 9.50
CA ASP A 363 -7.90 -22.88 8.55
C ASP A 363 -7.29 -22.65 7.15
N LEU A 364 -7.36 -21.42 6.64
CA LEU A 364 -6.76 -21.06 5.35
C LEU A 364 -5.23 -21.25 5.36
N CYS A 365 -4.55 -20.82 6.43
CA CYS A 365 -3.11 -21.05 6.61
C CYS A 365 -2.77 -22.55 6.62
N GLN A 366 -3.51 -23.36 7.37
CA GLN A 366 -3.29 -24.81 7.46
C GLN A 366 -3.51 -25.53 6.12
N ARG A 367 -4.48 -25.06 5.34
CA ARG A 367 -4.78 -25.59 4.01
C ARG A 367 -3.87 -25.06 2.91
N GLY A 368 -2.99 -24.10 3.20
CA GLY A 368 -2.10 -23.47 2.22
C GLY A 368 -2.84 -22.64 1.17
N ILE A 369 -4.01 -22.08 1.49
CA ILE A 369 -4.82 -21.29 0.59
C ILE A 369 -4.48 -19.81 0.82
N SER A 370 -3.84 -19.17 -0.15
CA SER A 370 -3.47 -17.76 -0.06
C SER A 370 -3.75 -16.94 -1.32
N ASP A 371 -4.30 -17.54 -2.38
CA ASP A 371 -4.68 -16.77 -3.57
C ASP A 371 -5.79 -15.75 -3.26
N ILE A 372 -5.68 -14.56 -3.86
CA ILE A 372 -6.53 -13.42 -3.49
C ILE A 372 -8.01 -13.68 -3.77
N GLN A 373 -8.33 -14.40 -4.84
CA GLN A 373 -9.73 -14.65 -5.23
C GLN A 373 -10.42 -15.57 -4.22
N THR A 374 -9.77 -16.68 -3.87
CA THR A 374 -10.31 -17.63 -2.90
C THR A 374 -10.41 -17.03 -1.50
N VAL A 375 -9.33 -16.38 -1.03
CA VAL A 375 -9.32 -15.77 0.30
C VAL A 375 -10.39 -14.68 0.42
N THR A 376 -10.49 -13.78 -0.58
CA THR A 376 -11.53 -12.74 -0.56
C THR A 376 -12.93 -13.34 -0.65
N SER A 377 -13.13 -14.38 -1.47
CA SER A 377 -14.42 -15.06 -1.55
C SER A 377 -14.85 -15.68 -0.22
N VAL A 378 -13.92 -16.28 0.54
CA VAL A 378 -14.19 -16.79 1.89
C VAL A 378 -14.62 -15.65 2.84
N VAL A 379 -13.93 -14.52 2.80
CA VAL A 379 -14.25 -13.33 3.61
C VAL A 379 -15.67 -12.81 3.26
N GLN A 380 -15.98 -12.67 1.97
CA GLN A 380 -17.26 -12.14 1.53
C GLN A 380 -18.43 -13.11 1.81
N ASN A 381 -18.20 -14.42 1.65
CA ASN A 381 -19.18 -15.44 2.04
C ASN A 381 -19.46 -15.45 3.54
N PHE A 382 -18.44 -15.17 4.37
CA PHE A 382 -18.63 -15.00 5.80
C PHE A 382 -19.59 -13.87 6.13
N TYR A 383 -19.50 -12.73 5.43
CA TYR A 383 -20.46 -11.62 5.59
C TYR A 383 -21.88 -12.01 5.12
N ALA A 384 -21.98 -12.69 3.98
CA ALA A 384 -23.28 -13.11 3.44
C ALA A 384 -24.04 -14.10 4.35
N GLN A 385 -23.34 -14.80 5.24
CA GLN A 385 -23.96 -15.75 6.21
C GLN A 385 -24.39 -15.06 7.51
N GLN A 386 -24.01 -13.79 7.73
CA GLN A 386 -24.41 -13.04 8.93
C GLN A 386 -25.69 -12.22 8.71
N HIS A 387 -26.10 -12.08 7.47
CA HIS A 387 -27.34 -11.42 7.04
C HIS A 387 -28.34 -12.44 6.48
#